data_384c00b98f812e2a8cbee4fbe51b63f2
#
_entry.id   384c00b98f812e2a8cbee4fbe51b63f2
#
_cell.length_a   1.000
_cell.length_b   1.000
_cell.length_c   1.000
_cell.angle_alpha   90.00
_cell.angle_beta   90.00
_cell.angle_gamma   90.00
#
_symmetry.space_group_name_H-M   'P 1'
#
loop_
_entity.id
_entity.type
_entity.pdbx_description
1 polymer ?
#
loop_
_entity_poly.entity_id
_entity_poly.type
_entity_poly.pdbx_seq_one_letter_code
_entity_poly.pdbx_strand_id
1 'polypeptide(L)'
;MSEHGRFIWYELMTPDVTGAKAFYPAVLPWDVDDTSGAPMNYTIVGPGSGIAGIMDIPAEEIVRGIPSNWSAYIHVDDVDTATAKAEQLGGAVLEPGMDIPGVGRFAVIADPGGAVISIMTPAPPKTPPPVPPPGSPGTVGWRELYAADLEPAFAFYAALFGWKKDSDMDMGDMGAYRLFSNQEGQMGGMMTKPSDVPAPGWLYYFNVADIDAATAKVKASGGQVLLEPMAVPDGSFVIQALDPQGAMFALVGKRPA
;
A
#
# COMPACT_ATOMS: atom_id res chain seq x y z
N MET A 1 19.26 -6.63 11.47
CA MET A 1 17.87 -6.78 11.99
C MET A 1 17.10 -7.51 10.92
N SER A 2 16.15 -8.37 11.27
CA SER A 2 15.31 -9.05 10.27
C SER A 2 14.44 -8.02 9.54
N GLU A 3 14.33 -8.14 8.23
CA GLU A 3 13.43 -7.29 7.43
C GLU A 3 12.02 -7.90 7.31
N HIS A 4 11.81 -9.08 7.90
CA HIS A 4 10.54 -9.78 7.88
C HIS A 4 9.40 -8.90 8.43
N GLY A 5 8.30 -8.82 7.69
CA GLY A 5 7.14 -8.00 8.05
C GLY A 5 7.25 -6.52 7.69
N ARG A 6 8.26 -6.10 6.92
CA ARG A 6 8.35 -4.72 6.40
C ARG A 6 7.59 -4.58 5.08
N PHE A 7 6.94 -3.46 4.88
CA PHE A 7 6.49 -3.03 3.56
C PHE A 7 7.71 -2.57 2.75
N ILE A 8 7.94 -3.20 1.61
CA ILE A 8 9.15 -2.97 0.79
C ILE A 8 8.88 -2.39 -0.57
N TRP A 9 7.65 -2.52 -1.08
CA TRP A 9 7.26 -2.03 -2.39
C TRP A 9 5.77 -1.76 -2.46
N TYR A 10 5.37 -0.85 -3.35
CA TYR A 10 3.96 -0.58 -3.67
C TYR A 10 3.75 -0.73 -5.16
N GLU A 11 2.54 -1.06 -5.59
CA GLU A 11 2.25 -1.31 -6.98
C GLU A 11 0.85 -0.83 -7.34
N LEU A 12 0.77 -0.01 -8.38
CA LEU A 12 -0.48 0.37 -9.01
C LEU A 12 -0.73 -0.49 -10.23
N MET A 13 -1.82 -1.23 -10.23
CA MET A 13 -2.39 -1.85 -11.42
C MET A 13 -3.48 -0.93 -11.99
N THR A 14 -3.35 -0.55 -13.26
CA THR A 14 -4.24 0.43 -13.91
C THR A 14 -4.50 0.07 -15.36
N PRO A 15 -5.68 0.38 -15.92
CA PRO A 15 -5.93 0.22 -17.35
C PRO A 15 -5.29 1.32 -18.21
N ASP A 16 -4.72 2.38 -17.59
CA ASP A 16 -4.09 3.50 -18.29
C ASP A 16 -2.80 3.94 -17.58
N VAL A 17 -1.72 3.21 -17.84
CA VAL A 17 -0.37 3.52 -17.32
C VAL A 17 0.07 4.94 -17.71
N THR A 18 -0.25 5.40 -18.90
CA THR A 18 0.13 6.74 -19.38
C THR A 18 -0.58 7.83 -18.55
N GLY A 19 -1.87 7.69 -18.32
CA GLY A 19 -2.63 8.60 -17.47
C GLY A 19 -2.14 8.60 -16.01
N ALA A 20 -1.85 7.43 -15.45
CA ALA A 20 -1.30 7.32 -14.10
C ALA A 20 0.09 7.98 -13.97
N LYS A 21 0.97 7.80 -14.97
CA LYS A 21 2.28 8.47 -15.04
C LYS A 21 2.17 9.99 -15.17
N ALA A 22 1.10 10.52 -15.71
CA ALA A 22 0.84 11.95 -15.73
C ALA A 22 0.27 12.46 -14.39
N PHE A 23 -0.61 11.66 -13.76
CA PHE A 23 -1.32 12.04 -12.55
C PHE A 23 -0.42 12.05 -11.31
N TYR A 24 0.22 10.91 -11.00
CA TYR A 24 0.94 10.79 -9.72
C TYR A 24 2.11 11.77 -9.58
N PRO A 25 2.98 12.04 -10.60
CA PRO A 25 4.02 13.05 -10.50
C PRO A 25 3.49 14.50 -10.43
N ALA A 26 2.27 14.77 -10.90
CA ALA A 26 1.64 16.07 -10.70
C ALA A 26 1.21 16.30 -9.24
N VAL A 27 0.84 15.23 -8.53
CA VAL A 27 0.36 15.26 -7.14
C VAL A 27 1.51 15.08 -6.15
N LEU A 28 2.41 14.13 -6.40
CA LEU A 28 3.52 13.70 -5.55
C LEU A 28 4.87 14.12 -6.15
N PRO A 29 5.90 14.36 -5.35
CA PRO A 29 7.25 14.66 -5.85
C PRO A 29 7.94 13.36 -6.35
N TRP A 30 7.38 12.75 -7.37
CA TRP A 30 7.87 11.50 -7.93
C TRP A 30 8.61 11.71 -9.25
N ASP A 31 9.76 11.07 -9.34
CA ASP A 31 10.44 10.82 -10.61
C ASP A 31 9.79 9.61 -11.29
N VAL A 32 9.89 9.56 -12.62
CA VAL A 32 9.39 8.46 -13.45
C VAL A 32 10.57 7.82 -14.16
N ASP A 33 10.80 6.53 -13.93
CA ASP A 33 11.84 5.76 -14.62
C ASP A 33 11.21 4.68 -15.51
N ASP A 34 11.22 4.93 -16.81
CA ASP A 34 10.74 4.03 -17.85
C ASP A 34 11.81 3.03 -18.32
N THR A 35 13.02 3.08 -17.76
CA THR A 35 14.16 2.29 -18.25
C THR A 35 14.20 0.88 -17.66
N SER A 36 13.19 0.48 -16.89
CA SER A 36 13.17 -0.81 -16.19
C SER A 36 13.36 -2.04 -17.10
N GLY A 37 13.19 -1.88 -18.44
CA GLY A 37 13.42 -2.98 -19.40
C GLY A 37 12.55 -4.21 -19.16
N ALA A 38 11.56 -4.10 -18.29
CA ALA A 38 10.65 -5.18 -17.97
C ALA A 38 9.81 -5.53 -19.22
N PRO A 39 9.54 -6.81 -19.46
CA PRO A 39 8.77 -7.25 -20.63
C PRO A 39 7.29 -6.82 -20.60
N MET A 40 6.84 -6.22 -19.53
CA MET A 40 5.51 -5.62 -19.33
C MET A 40 5.70 -4.11 -19.21
N ASN A 41 4.67 -3.30 -19.53
CA ASN A 41 4.65 -1.83 -19.34
C ASN A 41 4.82 -1.47 -17.84
N TYR A 42 5.98 -1.76 -17.28
CA TYR A 42 6.30 -1.53 -15.88
C TYR A 42 7.15 -0.28 -15.74
N THR A 43 6.66 0.69 -15.02
CA THR A 43 7.32 1.97 -14.77
C THR A 43 7.60 2.11 -13.29
N ILE A 44 8.86 2.38 -12.93
CA ILE A 44 9.23 2.68 -11.55
C ILE A 44 8.95 4.15 -11.27
N VAL A 45 8.32 4.43 -10.13
CA VAL A 45 7.99 5.79 -9.69
C VAL A 45 8.34 6.01 -8.23
N GLY A 46 8.64 7.25 -7.89
CA GLY A 46 8.93 7.64 -6.51
C GLY A 46 10.11 8.58 -6.40
N PRO A 47 10.49 8.99 -5.20
CA PRO A 47 11.68 9.81 -4.99
C PRO A 47 12.95 8.99 -5.22
N GLY A 48 13.89 9.52 -5.97
CA GLY A 48 15.20 8.91 -6.22
C GLY A 48 15.14 7.59 -6.98
N SER A 49 15.42 6.46 -6.31
CA SER A 49 15.41 5.12 -6.92
C SER A 49 14.01 4.50 -7.03
N GLY A 50 12.97 5.24 -6.67
CA GLY A 50 11.59 4.74 -6.68
C GLY A 50 11.19 4.01 -5.39
N ILE A 51 9.89 3.97 -5.17
CA ILE A 51 9.25 3.22 -4.07
C ILE A 51 8.09 2.36 -4.57
N ALA A 52 7.67 2.56 -5.80
CA ALA A 52 6.50 1.92 -6.38
C ALA A 52 6.67 1.63 -7.86
N GLY A 53 5.85 0.70 -8.34
CA GLY A 53 5.65 0.40 -9.76
C GLY A 53 4.27 0.81 -10.23
N ILE A 54 4.17 1.15 -11.50
CA ILE A 54 2.90 1.31 -12.23
C ILE A 54 2.91 0.34 -13.39
N MET A 55 1.85 -0.47 -13.52
CA MET A 55 1.73 -1.46 -14.58
C MET A 55 0.30 -1.60 -15.11
N ASP A 56 0.18 -2.19 -16.29
CA ASP A 56 -1.12 -2.58 -16.81
C ASP A 56 -1.76 -3.66 -15.92
N ILE A 57 -3.09 -3.59 -15.76
CA ILE A 57 -3.84 -4.70 -15.16
C ILE A 57 -3.69 -5.92 -16.09
N PRO A 58 -3.24 -7.09 -15.61
CA PRO A 58 -3.18 -8.29 -16.42
C PRO A 58 -4.54 -8.64 -17.05
N ALA A 59 -4.53 -9.13 -18.29
CA ALA A 59 -5.77 -9.38 -19.04
C ALA A 59 -6.73 -10.34 -18.31
N GLU A 60 -6.19 -11.35 -17.63
CA GLU A 60 -6.96 -12.28 -16.78
C GLU A 60 -7.63 -11.59 -15.60
N GLU A 61 -6.99 -10.57 -15.01
CA GLU A 61 -7.55 -9.80 -13.90
C GLU A 61 -8.66 -8.85 -14.39
N ILE A 62 -8.51 -8.27 -15.59
CA ILE A 62 -9.59 -7.49 -16.23
C ILE A 62 -10.83 -8.37 -16.44
N VAL A 63 -10.65 -9.61 -16.90
CA VAL A 63 -11.76 -10.58 -17.09
C VAL A 63 -12.42 -10.93 -15.75
N ARG A 64 -11.66 -10.98 -14.65
CA ARG A 64 -12.18 -11.17 -13.29
C ARG A 64 -12.86 -9.93 -12.72
N GLY A 65 -12.79 -8.79 -13.41
CA GLY A 65 -13.40 -7.52 -12.96
C GLY A 65 -12.60 -6.81 -11.87
N ILE A 66 -11.30 -7.09 -11.74
CA ILE A 66 -10.43 -6.41 -10.78
C ILE A 66 -10.28 -4.94 -11.22
N PRO A 67 -10.65 -3.96 -10.37
CA PRO A 67 -10.52 -2.55 -10.71
C PRO A 67 -9.07 -2.09 -10.61
N SER A 68 -8.80 -0.87 -11.12
CA SER A 68 -7.56 -0.16 -10.81
C SER A 68 -7.36 -0.10 -9.30
N ASN A 69 -6.19 -0.48 -8.81
CA ASN A 69 -5.93 -0.56 -7.37
C ASN A 69 -4.45 -0.44 -7.03
N TRP A 70 -4.18 0.06 -5.83
CA TRP A 70 -2.88 -0.01 -5.18
C TRP A 70 -2.77 -1.28 -4.35
N SER A 71 -1.64 -1.96 -4.45
CA SER A 71 -1.25 -3.05 -3.58
C SER A 71 0.14 -2.81 -2.98
N ALA A 72 0.56 -3.66 -2.03
CA ALA A 72 1.88 -3.58 -1.44
C ALA A 72 2.51 -4.96 -1.30
N TYR A 73 3.84 -4.96 -1.22
CA TYR A 73 4.64 -6.14 -0.97
C TYR A 73 5.26 -6.08 0.43
N ILE A 74 5.06 -7.14 1.19
CA ILE A 74 5.67 -7.32 2.51
C ILE A 74 6.83 -8.29 2.40
N HIS A 75 7.97 -7.90 2.94
CA HIS A 75 9.15 -8.76 3.00
C HIS A 75 8.88 -9.98 3.87
N VAL A 76 9.18 -11.17 3.35
CA VAL A 76 9.23 -12.43 4.08
C VAL A 76 10.56 -13.13 3.82
N ASP A 77 11.06 -13.86 4.81
CA ASP A 77 12.33 -14.57 4.69
C ASP A 77 12.28 -15.69 3.64
N ASP A 78 11.09 -16.33 3.48
CA ASP A 78 10.83 -17.37 2.51
C ASP A 78 9.34 -17.36 2.10
N VAL A 79 9.07 -17.17 0.81
CA VAL A 79 7.70 -17.02 0.26
C VAL A 79 6.91 -18.32 0.40
N ASP A 80 7.50 -19.47 0.14
CA ASP A 80 6.78 -20.76 0.16
C ASP A 80 6.39 -21.14 1.60
N THR A 81 7.27 -20.88 2.56
CA THR A 81 6.96 -21.05 3.99
C THR A 81 5.86 -20.08 4.44
N ALA A 82 5.93 -18.81 3.99
CA ALA A 82 4.95 -17.80 4.36
C ALA A 82 3.57 -18.08 3.76
N THR A 83 3.47 -18.56 2.51
CA THR A 83 2.20 -18.98 1.88
C THR A 83 1.58 -20.17 2.61
N ALA A 84 2.37 -21.20 2.92
CA ALA A 84 1.88 -22.36 3.67
C ALA A 84 1.37 -21.94 5.08
N LYS A 85 2.05 -20.98 5.71
CA LYS A 85 1.62 -20.45 7.00
C LYS A 85 0.35 -19.61 6.87
N ALA A 86 0.20 -18.80 5.82
CA ALA A 86 -1.01 -18.03 5.56
C ALA A 86 -2.25 -18.93 5.46
N GLU A 87 -2.15 -20.06 4.72
CA GLU A 87 -3.23 -21.05 4.63
C GLU A 87 -3.56 -21.68 5.99
N GLN A 88 -2.54 -22.04 6.78
CA GLN A 88 -2.74 -22.56 8.15
C GLN A 88 -3.45 -21.57 9.09
N LEU A 89 -3.27 -20.29 8.85
CA LEU A 89 -3.91 -19.20 9.59
C LEU A 89 -5.31 -18.84 9.05
N GLY A 90 -5.82 -19.58 8.07
CA GLY A 90 -7.14 -19.36 7.49
C GLY A 90 -7.19 -18.35 6.34
N GLY A 91 -6.05 -17.87 5.88
CA GLY A 91 -5.94 -17.07 4.65
C GLY A 91 -6.02 -17.93 3.38
N ALA A 92 -5.96 -17.27 2.24
CA ALA A 92 -5.94 -17.94 0.93
C ALA A 92 -4.68 -17.53 0.14
N VAL A 93 -4.16 -18.46 -0.66
CA VAL A 93 -3.13 -18.18 -1.68
C VAL A 93 -3.87 -17.92 -2.99
N LEU A 94 -3.81 -16.67 -3.48
CA LEU A 94 -4.44 -16.25 -4.73
C LEU A 94 -3.53 -16.49 -5.92
N GLU A 95 -2.23 -16.17 -5.77
CA GLU A 95 -1.18 -16.50 -6.72
C GLU A 95 -0.03 -17.19 -5.96
N PRO A 96 0.35 -18.39 -6.38
CA PRO A 96 1.43 -19.14 -5.72
C PRO A 96 2.79 -18.47 -5.94
N GLY A 97 3.80 -18.92 -5.20
CA GLY A 97 5.15 -18.39 -5.31
C GLY A 97 5.71 -18.43 -6.74
N MET A 98 6.04 -17.25 -7.27
CA MET A 98 6.61 -17.05 -8.61
C MET A 98 7.92 -16.27 -8.52
N ASP A 99 8.87 -16.59 -9.39
CA ASP A 99 10.16 -15.91 -9.48
C ASP A 99 10.11 -14.79 -10.51
N ILE A 100 10.56 -13.59 -10.11
CA ILE A 100 10.86 -12.48 -11.02
C ILE A 100 12.38 -12.42 -11.16
N PRO A 101 12.94 -12.77 -12.35
CA PRO A 101 14.39 -12.80 -12.54
C PRO A 101 15.08 -11.50 -12.15
N GLY A 102 16.05 -11.58 -11.24
CA GLY A 102 16.82 -10.43 -10.74
C GLY A 102 16.10 -9.55 -9.72
N VAL A 103 14.83 -9.82 -9.39
CA VAL A 103 14.03 -9.06 -8.43
C VAL A 103 13.74 -9.85 -7.16
N GLY A 104 13.28 -11.09 -7.29
CA GLY A 104 12.96 -11.94 -6.14
C GLY A 104 11.85 -12.95 -6.42
N ARG A 105 11.39 -13.60 -5.36
CA ARG A 105 10.25 -14.51 -5.37
C ARG A 105 9.08 -13.85 -4.63
N PHE A 106 7.89 -13.89 -5.22
CA PHE A 106 6.69 -13.28 -4.62
C PHE A 106 5.48 -14.22 -4.70
N ALA A 107 4.47 -13.94 -3.90
CA ALA A 107 3.16 -14.56 -3.96
C ALA A 107 2.09 -13.53 -3.59
N VAL A 108 0.83 -13.78 -3.98
CA VAL A 108 -0.31 -12.97 -3.59
C VAL A 108 -1.20 -13.77 -2.66
N ILE A 109 -1.50 -13.23 -1.50
CA ILE A 109 -2.32 -13.87 -0.47
C ILE A 109 -3.50 -12.97 -0.08
N ALA A 110 -4.54 -13.59 0.48
CA ALA A 110 -5.62 -12.89 1.15
C ALA A 110 -5.66 -13.30 2.63
N ASP A 111 -6.00 -12.36 3.49
CA ASP A 111 -6.30 -12.67 4.89
C ASP A 111 -7.63 -13.44 5.02
N PRO A 112 -8.01 -13.95 6.20
CA PRO A 112 -9.27 -14.67 6.38
C PRO A 112 -10.52 -13.87 6.04
N GLY A 113 -10.42 -12.55 6.03
CA GLY A 113 -11.49 -11.61 5.65
C GLY A 113 -11.54 -11.27 4.17
N GLY A 114 -10.51 -11.66 3.41
CA GLY A 114 -10.39 -11.42 1.97
C GLY A 114 -9.58 -10.17 1.58
N ALA A 115 -8.92 -9.49 2.52
CA ALA A 115 -8.01 -8.39 2.16
C ALA A 115 -6.73 -8.95 1.52
N VAL A 116 -6.44 -8.46 0.31
CA VAL A 116 -5.33 -8.95 -0.53
C VAL A 116 -4.05 -8.19 -0.24
N ILE A 117 -2.93 -8.91 -0.18
CA ILE A 117 -1.59 -8.34 -0.08
C ILE A 117 -0.56 -9.26 -0.74
N SER A 118 0.52 -8.68 -1.25
CA SER A 118 1.64 -9.44 -1.80
C SER A 118 2.71 -9.65 -0.75
N ILE A 119 3.39 -10.79 -0.81
CA ILE A 119 4.58 -11.10 -0.01
C ILE A 119 5.76 -11.38 -0.93
N MET A 120 6.96 -11.01 -0.51
CA MET A 120 8.15 -11.15 -1.35
C MET A 120 9.40 -11.45 -0.54
N THR A 121 10.23 -12.35 -1.08
CA THR A 121 11.63 -12.51 -0.70
C THR A 121 12.47 -11.86 -1.80
N PRO A 122 12.99 -10.63 -1.61
CA PRO A 122 13.75 -9.92 -2.63
C PRO A 122 15.08 -10.62 -2.91
N ALA A 123 15.53 -10.59 -4.16
CA ALA A 123 16.92 -10.92 -4.47
C ALA A 123 17.83 -9.84 -3.83
N PRO A 124 19.01 -10.23 -3.29
CA PRO A 124 19.92 -9.25 -2.74
C PRO A 124 20.30 -8.17 -3.77
N PRO A 125 20.13 -6.89 -3.49
CA PRO A 125 20.47 -5.83 -4.41
C PRO A 125 22.01 -5.76 -4.58
N LYS A 126 22.49 -5.48 -5.79
CA LYS A 126 23.94 -5.26 -6.03
C LYS A 126 24.45 -4.06 -5.25
N THR A 127 23.63 -3.03 -5.11
CA THR A 127 23.87 -1.85 -4.27
C THR A 127 22.54 -1.48 -3.64
N PRO A 128 22.43 -1.45 -2.30
CA PRO A 128 21.19 -1.03 -1.65
C PRO A 128 20.81 0.40 -2.08
N PRO A 129 19.59 0.65 -2.50
CA PRO A 129 19.15 2.00 -2.81
C PRO A 129 19.15 2.87 -1.54
N PRO A 130 19.36 4.18 -1.67
CA PRO A 130 19.23 5.09 -0.54
C PRO A 130 17.79 5.06 -0.03
N VAL A 131 17.63 4.85 1.27
CA VAL A 131 16.30 4.87 1.92
C VAL A 131 15.99 6.32 2.32
N PRO A 132 14.92 6.93 1.79
CA PRO A 132 14.53 8.27 2.22
C PRO A 132 14.22 8.30 3.72
N PRO A 133 14.50 9.42 4.43
CA PRO A 133 14.10 9.57 5.82
C PRO A 133 12.59 9.33 6.00
N PRO A 134 12.15 8.77 7.15
CA PRO A 134 10.73 8.61 7.46
C PRO A 134 9.97 9.94 7.32
N GLY A 135 8.77 9.89 6.72
CA GLY A 135 7.95 11.09 6.50
C GLY A 135 8.38 11.96 5.32
N SER A 136 9.41 11.57 4.56
CA SER A 136 9.80 12.30 3.34
C SER A 136 8.63 12.39 2.35
N PRO A 137 8.38 13.56 1.74
CA PRO A 137 7.35 13.69 0.71
C PRO A 137 7.54 12.67 -0.42
N GLY A 138 6.43 12.07 -0.86
CA GLY A 138 6.42 11.02 -1.88
C GLY A 138 6.60 9.61 -1.34
N THR A 139 7.00 9.40 -0.08
CA THR A 139 7.05 8.06 0.55
C THR A 139 5.71 7.69 1.18
N VAL A 140 5.49 6.40 1.50
CA VAL A 140 4.28 5.98 2.22
C VAL A 140 4.47 6.19 3.72
N GLY A 141 3.65 7.07 4.30
CA GLY A 141 3.67 7.42 5.72
C GLY A 141 2.79 6.52 6.58
N TRP A 142 1.69 5.99 6.03
CA TRP A 142 0.72 5.19 6.75
C TRP A 142 0.10 4.10 5.88
N ARG A 143 -0.28 2.98 6.49
CA ARG A 143 -0.98 1.86 5.85
C ARG A 143 -2.21 1.55 6.68
N GLU A 144 -3.36 1.58 6.06
CA GLU A 144 -4.63 1.37 6.73
C GLU A 144 -5.32 0.12 6.18
N LEU A 145 -5.72 -0.78 7.06
CA LEU A 145 -6.54 -1.92 6.70
C LEU A 145 -7.98 -1.71 7.12
N TYR A 146 -8.87 -1.65 6.15
CA TYR A 146 -10.29 -1.88 6.33
C TYR A 146 -10.54 -3.40 6.32
N ALA A 147 -10.53 -4.03 7.50
CA ALA A 147 -10.69 -5.48 7.64
C ALA A 147 -12.16 -5.88 7.59
N ALA A 148 -12.47 -7.10 7.18
CA ALA A 148 -13.82 -7.65 7.36
C ALA A 148 -14.20 -7.73 8.85
N ASP A 149 -13.23 -8.15 9.69
CA ASP A 149 -13.29 -8.13 11.15
C ASP A 149 -11.87 -7.87 11.69
N LEU A 150 -11.73 -6.89 12.57
CA LEU A 150 -10.44 -6.43 13.11
C LEU A 150 -9.67 -7.55 13.83
N GLU A 151 -10.34 -8.32 14.70
CA GLU A 151 -9.63 -9.27 15.56
C GLU A 151 -9.02 -10.44 14.78
N PRO A 152 -9.75 -11.16 13.90
CA PRO A 152 -9.17 -12.20 13.07
C PRO A 152 -8.09 -11.68 12.11
N ALA A 153 -8.31 -10.50 11.51
CA ALA A 153 -7.33 -9.90 10.60
C ALA A 153 -6.02 -9.57 11.34
N PHE A 154 -6.10 -8.90 12.50
CA PHE A 154 -4.90 -8.59 13.27
C PHE A 154 -4.17 -9.86 13.73
N ALA A 155 -4.90 -10.88 14.22
CA ALA A 155 -4.30 -12.15 14.62
C ALA A 155 -3.54 -12.82 13.46
N PHE A 156 -4.11 -12.80 12.25
CA PHE A 156 -3.48 -13.31 11.04
C PHE A 156 -2.15 -12.58 10.74
N TYR A 157 -2.17 -11.25 10.63
CA TYR A 157 -0.99 -10.47 10.29
C TYR A 157 0.08 -10.51 11.40
N ALA A 158 -0.33 -10.49 12.67
CA ALA A 158 0.58 -10.64 13.80
C ALA A 158 1.29 -12.00 13.79
N ALA A 159 0.56 -13.08 13.54
CA ALA A 159 1.13 -14.42 13.45
C ALA A 159 2.03 -14.58 12.22
N LEU A 160 1.64 -14.03 11.06
CA LEU A 160 2.36 -14.19 9.79
C LEU A 160 3.63 -13.34 9.75
N PHE A 161 3.54 -12.05 10.13
CA PHE A 161 4.58 -11.05 9.96
C PHE A 161 5.26 -10.59 11.26
N GLY A 162 4.77 -11.07 12.42
CA GLY A 162 5.30 -10.66 13.72
C GLY A 162 4.93 -9.23 14.13
N TRP A 163 3.88 -8.66 13.52
CA TRP A 163 3.41 -7.32 13.88
C TRP A 163 2.84 -7.30 15.30
N LYS A 164 2.98 -6.16 15.96
CA LYS A 164 2.57 -5.96 17.33
C LYS A 164 1.46 -4.91 17.41
N LYS A 165 0.53 -5.15 18.30
CA LYS A 165 -0.46 -4.14 18.71
C LYS A 165 0.23 -3.09 19.57
N ASP A 166 0.08 -1.81 19.20
CA ASP A 166 0.52 -0.70 20.03
C ASP A 166 -0.62 -0.24 20.96
N SER A 167 -1.75 0.14 20.38
CA SER A 167 -2.93 0.59 21.12
C SER A 167 -4.19 0.45 20.26
N ASP A 168 -5.35 0.56 20.91
CA ASP A 168 -6.62 0.77 20.23
C ASP A 168 -7.11 2.19 20.51
N MET A 169 -7.58 2.88 19.49
CA MET A 169 -8.30 4.14 19.60
C MET A 169 -9.80 3.86 19.46
N ASP A 170 -10.60 4.42 20.36
CA ASP A 170 -12.05 4.34 20.25
C ASP A 170 -12.55 5.35 19.21
N MET A 171 -13.18 4.87 18.14
CA MET A 171 -13.73 5.66 17.06
C MET A 171 -15.27 5.80 17.18
N GLY A 172 -15.82 5.60 18.38
CA GLY A 172 -17.25 5.65 18.63
C GLY A 172 -18.00 4.55 17.89
N ASP A 173 -19.01 4.94 17.11
CA ASP A 173 -19.84 3.99 16.33
C ASP A 173 -19.07 3.18 15.27
N MET A 174 -17.87 3.63 14.90
CA MET A 174 -16.98 2.91 13.99
C MET A 174 -16.14 1.83 14.68
N GLY A 175 -16.23 1.71 16.02
CA GLY A 175 -15.52 0.69 16.79
C GLY A 175 -14.06 1.06 17.07
N ALA A 176 -13.22 0.04 17.21
CA ALA A 176 -11.80 0.22 17.52
C ALA A 176 -10.96 0.41 16.27
N TYR A 177 -10.04 1.37 16.31
CA TYR A 177 -8.97 1.56 15.34
C TYR A 177 -7.65 1.12 15.98
N ARG A 178 -7.11 -0.01 15.55
CA ARG A 178 -5.90 -0.62 16.10
C ARG A 178 -4.65 -0.10 15.43
N LEU A 179 -3.79 0.54 16.20
CA LEU A 179 -2.44 0.90 15.75
C LEU A 179 -1.52 -0.31 15.86
N PHE A 180 -0.70 -0.52 14.82
CA PHE A 180 0.24 -1.63 14.78
C PHE A 180 1.64 -1.20 14.37
N SER A 181 2.63 -1.96 14.82
CA SER A 181 4.04 -1.71 14.60
C SER A 181 4.80 -2.98 14.22
N ASN A 182 5.97 -2.78 13.68
CA ASN A 182 7.05 -3.78 13.58
C ASN A 182 8.25 -3.35 14.42
N GLN A 183 9.43 -3.92 14.15
CA GLN A 183 10.67 -3.61 14.86
C GLN A 183 11.18 -2.16 14.63
N GLU A 184 10.71 -1.48 13.58
CA GLU A 184 11.11 -0.11 13.22
C GLU A 184 10.20 0.95 13.81
N GLY A 185 9.06 0.55 14.36
CA GLY A 185 8.05 1.44 14.94
C GLY A 185 6.68 1.28 14.33
N GLN A 186 5.84 2.27 14.57
CA GLN A 186 4.45 2.29 14.14
C GLN A 186 4.35 2.42 12.61
N MET A 187 3.52 1.59 11.99
CA MET A 187 3.42 1.50 10.53
C MET A 187 2.05 1.84 9.98
N GLY A 188 1.00 1.65 10.78
CA GLY A 188 -0.34 1.77 10.26
C GLY A 188 -1.42 1.52 11.30
N GLY A 189 -2.65 1.45 10.80
CA GLY A 189 -3.85 1.15 11.58
C GLY A 189 -4.74 0.11 10.90
N MET A 190 -5.56 -0.54 11.69
CA MET A 190 -6.56 -1.51 11.23
C MET A 190 -7.87 -1.25 11.94
N MET A 191 -8.98 -1.39 11.22
CA MET A 191 -10.32 -1.35 11.79
C MET A 191 -11.24 -2.31 11.06
N THR A 192 -12.33 -2.68 11.69
CA THR A 192 -13.43 -3.32 10.95
C THR A 192 -13.99 -2.31 9.95
N LYS A 193 -14.07 -2.69 8.69
CA LYS A 193 -14.55 -1.80 7.63
C LYS A 193 -15.96 -1.29 7.93
N PRO A 194 -16.27 -0.01 7.68
CA PRO A 194 -17.64 0.48 7.67
C PRO A 194 -18.53 -0.29 6.70
N SER A 195 -19.82 -0.32 6.96
CA SER A 195 -20.79 -1.09 6.16
C SER A 195 -20.92 -0.62 4.71
N ASP A 196 -20.63 0.64 4.44
CA ASP A 196 -20.64 1.27 3.12
C ASP A 196 -19.35 1.01 2.31
N VAL A 197 -18.28 0.52 2.95
CA VAL A 197 -17.08 0.03 2.27
C VAL A 197 -17.36 -1.38 1.73
N PRO A 198 -17.35 -1.58 0.39
CA PRO A 198 -17.88 -2.81 -0.21
C PRO A 198 -17.05 -4.05 0.11
N ALA A 199 -15.73 -3.94 0.17
CA ALA A 199 -14.82 -5.05 0.38
C ALA A 199 -13.69 -4.66 1.35
N PRO A 200 -13.12 -5.64 2.10
CA PRO A 200 -11.92 -5.39 2.86
C PRO A 200 -10.74 -5.08 1.93
N GLY A 201 -9.81 -4.24 2.39
CA GLY A 201 -8.67 -3.84 1.59
C GLY A 201 -7.71 -2.89 2.29
N TRP A 202 -6.55 -2.75 1.70
CA TRP A 202 -5.50 -1.86 2.17
C TRP A 202 -5.59 -0.50 1.47
N LEU A 203 -5.35 0.57 2.23
CA LEU A 203 -5.23 1.94 1.76
C LEU A 203 -3.86 2.50 2.17
N TYR A 204 -3.16 3.11 1.23
CA TYR A 204 -1.81 3.64 1.43
C TYR A 204 -1.84 5.15 1.40
N TYR A 205 -1.22 5.77 2.42
CA TYR A 205 -1.15 7.22 2.61
C TYR A 205 0.24 7.71 2.20
N PHE A 206 0.32 8.44 1.12
CA PHE A 206 1.56 9.03 0.65
C PHE A 206 1.82 10.36 1.34
N ASN A 207 3.05 10.58 1.78
CA ASN A 207 3.47 11.81 2.43
C ASN A 207 3.51 12.97 1.43
N VAL A 208 2.96 14.11 1.83
CA VAL A 208 3.05 15.39 1.11
C VAL A 208 3.50 16.49 2.05
N ALA A 209 4.19 17.50 1.51
CA ALA A 209 4.65 18.64 2.30
C ALA A 209 3.50 19.57 2.73
N ASP A 210 2.51 19.72 1.86
CA ASP A 210 1.35 20.60 2.03
C ASP A 210 0.09 19.86 1.57
N ILE A 211 -0.80 19.57 2.51
CA ILE A 211 -2.01 18.78 2.23
C ILE A 211 -3.02 19.55 1.38
N ASP A 212 -3.15 20.87 1.58
CA ASP A 212 -4.12 21.70 0.85
C ASP A 212 -3.66 21.87 -0.61
N ALA A 213 -2.37 22.14 -0.82
CA ALA A 213 -1.79 22.21 -2.16
C ALA A 213 -1.89 20.87 -2.90
N ALA A 214 -1.62 19.74 -2.21
CA ALA A 214 -1.75 18.40 -2.79
C ALA A 214 -3.22 18.08 -3.13
N THR A 215 -4.17 18.45 -2.27
CA THR A 215 -5.61 18.29 -2.53
C THR A 215 -6.05 19.07 -3.78
N ALA A 216 -5.57 20.30 -3.93
CA ALA A 216 -5.86 21.11 -5.12
C ALA A 216 -5.29 20.46 -6.39
N LYS A 217 -4.07 19.88 -6.32
CA LYS A 217 -3.43 19.16 -7.44
C LYS A 217 -4.21 17.89 -7.82
N VAL A 218 -4.69 17.11 -6.84
CA VAL A 218 -5.55 15.94 -7.10
C VAL A 218 -6.75 16.35 -7.94
N LYS A 219 -7.48 17.39 -7.52
CA LYS A 219 -8.67 17.89 -8.23
C LYS A 219 -8.31 18.43 -9.63
N ALA A 220 -7.23 19.19 -9.74
CA ALA A 220 -6.80 19.79 -11.01
C ALA A 220 -6.30 18.75 -12.03
N SER A 221 -5.79 17.61 -11.56
CA SER A 221 -5.29 16.50 -12.38
C SER A 221 -6.36 15.44 -12.70
N GLY A 222 -7.64 15.70 -12.37
CA GLY A 222 -8.76 14.81 -12.71
C GLY A 222 -9.06 13.74 -11.68
N GLY A 223 -8.39 13.72 -10.52
CA GLY A 223 -8.74 12.86 -9.41
C GLY A 223 -9.96 13.36 -8.64
N GLN A 224 -10.60 12.45 -7.91
CA GLN A 224 -11.78 12.75 -7.08
C GLN A 224 -11.41 12.66 -5.60
N VAL A 225 -11.54 13.75 -4.85
CA VAL A 225 -11.39 13.76 -3.39
C VAL A 225 -12.67 13.21 -2.76
N LEU A 226 -12.54 12.12 -1.99
CA LEU A 226 -13.63 11.47 -1.27
C LEU A 226 -13.74 12.00 0.16
N LEU A 227 -12.60 12.24 0.81
CA LEU A 227 -12.49 12.83 2.14
C LEU A 227 -11.64 14.11 2.03
N GLU A 228 -12.24 15.26 2.30
CA GLU A 228 -11.53 16.55 2.37
C GLU A 228 -10.54 16.56 3.55
N PRO A 229 -9.54 17.47 3.57
CA PRO A 229 -8.51 17.48 4.60
C PRO A 229 -9.03 17.41 6.02
N MET A 230 -8.83 16.29 6.68
CA MET A 230 -9.26 15.98 8.05
C MET A 230 -8.03 15.90 8.96
N ALA A 231 -8.08 16.58 10.12
CA ALA A 231 -7.01 16.54 11.10
C ALA A 231 -6.93 15.17 11.78
N VAL A 232 -5.71 14.68 12.02
CA VAL A 232 -5.42 13.45 12.77
C VAL A 232 -4.61 13.78 14.04
N PRO A 233 -4.54 12.87 15.03
CA PRO A 233 -4.03 13.16 16.38
C PRO A 233 -2.60 13.71 16.44
N ASP A 234 -1.72 13.39 15.48
CA ASP A 234 -0.34 13.90 15.43
C ASP A 234 -0.24 15.34 14.87
N GLY A 235 -1.39 15.97 14.59
CA GLY A 235 -1.49 17.29 14.00
C GLY A 235 -1.18 17.32 12.49
N SER A 236 -1.14 16.17 11.83
CA SER A 236 -1.20 16.07 10.38
C SER A 236 -2.63 16.14 9.88
N PHE A 237 -2.79 16.24 8.57
CA PHE A 237 -4.06 16.14 7.88
C PHE A 237 -3.99 15.00 6.87
N VAL A 238 -5.13 14.37 6.64
CA VAL A 238 -5.27 13.29 5.65
C VAL A 238 -6.38 13.60 4.67
N ILE A 239 -6.24 13.11 3.44
CA ILE A 239 -7.31 13.00 2.47
C ILE A 239 -7.41 11.57 1.95
N GLN A 240 -8.59 11.20 1.48
CA GLN A 240 -8.79 9.99 0.67
C GLN A 240 -9.30 10.40 -0.70
N ALA A 241 -8.82 9.76 -1.75
CA ALA A 241 -9.14 10.15 -3.12
C ALA A 241 -9.11 8.94 -4.06
N LEU A 242 -9.72 9.13 -5.24
CA LEU A 242 -9.55 8.26 -6.40
C LEU A 242 -8.68 8.98 -7.43
N ASP A 243 -7.81 8.23 -8.07
CA ASP A 243 -7.14 8.69 -9.28
C ASP A 243 -8.12 8.71 -10.49
N PRO A 244 -7.73 9.24 -11.66
CA PRO A 244 -8.61 9.28 -12.82
C PRO A 244 -9.06 7.90 -13.34
N GLN A 245 -8.38 6.82 -12.97
CA GLN A 245 -8.70 5.44 -13.34
C GLN A 245 -9.48 4.69 -12.24
N GLY A 246 -9.77 5.37 -11.12
CA GLY A 246 -10.56 4.85 -10.02
C GLY A 246 -9.77 4.12 -8.93
N ALA A 247 -8.44 4.13 -8.97
CA ALA A 247 -7.64 3.57 -7.89
C ALA A 247 -7.73 4.46 -6.63
N MET A 248 -8.09 3.84 -5.50
CA MET A 248 -8.14 4.53 -4.21
C MET A 248 -6.74 4.71 -3.64
N PHE A 249 -6.44 5.92 -3.20
CA PHE A 249 -5.21 6.28 -2.50
C PHE A 249 -5.48 7.37 -1.46
N ALA A 250 -4.53 7.59 -0.59
CA ALA A 250 -4.64 8.63 0.41
C ALA A 250 -3.36 9.48 0.47
N LEU A 251 -3.48 10.68 0.99
CA LEU A 251 -2.35 11.57 1.27
C LEU A 251 -2.33 11.92 2.75
N VAL A 252 -1.14 12.09 3.29
CA VAL A 252 -0.91 12.60 4.64
C VAL A 252 0.14 13.70 4.61
N GLY A 253 -0.12 14.81 5.30
CA GLY A 253 0.80 15.95 5.31
C GLY A 253 0.43 16.99 6.33
N LYS A 254 1.28 17.99 6.44
CA LYS A 254 0.99 19.16 7.29
C LYS A 254 0.22 20.20 6.49
N ARG A 255 -0.41 21.12 7.22
CA ARG A 255 -0.93 22.37 6.68
C ARG A 255 0.07 23.45 7.05
N PRO A 256 0.79 24.03 6.09
CA PRO A 256 1.70 25.14 6.37
C PRO A 256 0.94 26.33 6.99
N ALA A 257 1.61 27.04 7.90
CA ALA A 257 1.05 28.22 8.57
C ALA A 257 0.92 29.40 7.61
#